data_ef9fcd00a22d5125150d3791065bed6f
#
_entry.id   ef9fcd00a22d5125150d3791065bed6f
#
_cell.length_a   1.000
_cell.length_b   1.000
_cell.length_c   1.000
_cell.angle_alpha   90.00
_cell.angle_beta   90.00
_cell.angle_gamma   90.00
#
_symmetry.space_group_name_H-M   'P 1'
#
loop_
_entity.id
_entity.type
_entity.pdbx_description
1 polymer ?
#
loop_
_entity_poly.entity_id
_entity_poly.type
_entity_poly.pdbx_seq_one_letter_code
_entity_poly.pdbx_strand_id
1 'polypeptide(L)'
;LTIGYNAGDTDNYSWYKLGGFTFQPTELAKISFILTFAMHLNNVRSRINEPKELAKLLLHLLVPIAIIHVQGDDGTAIIYGIIGCCMMFAAGLSWKYIFAAFAAAGAAVAVAFAFFSDKIGKGYQWYRILAVLDPENTTGWAPSETVWKNIIYQQQRGEIALGSGGIFGNGLFSGRYYSVPNAHNDFILSWIGNVAGFVGCCVVLGVLLALVIKTFATGAR
;
A
#
# COMPACT_ATOMS: atom_id res chain seq x y z
N LEU A 1 -16.40 0.12 -17.32
CA LEU A 1 -16.28 -1.11 -16.52
C LEU A 1 -16.67 -0.82 -15.07
N THR A 2 -17.96 -0.55 -14.84
CA THR A 2 -18.49 -0.15 -13.54
C THR A 2 -19.36 -1.25 -12.94
N ILE A 3 -18.77 -2.43 -12.73
CA ILE A 3 -19.48 -3.54 -12.05
C ILE A 3 -19.08 -3.59 -10.56
N GLY A 4 -18.22 -2.69 -10.09
CA GLY A 4 -17.76 -2.63 -8.71
C GLY A 4 -18.65 -1.78 -7.81
N TYR A 5 -18.70 -2.14 -6.53
CA TYR A 5 -19.29 -1.36 -5.45
C TYR A 5 -18.27 -0.34 -4.92
N ASN A 6 -18.68 0.91 -4.80
CA ASN A 6 -17.89 1.93 -4.11
C ASN A 6 -18.11 1.79 -2.59
N ALA A 7 -17.09 1.41 -1.87
CA ALA A 7 -17.14 1.19 -0.43
C ALA A 7 -16.90 2.48 0.40
N GLY A 8 -17.23 3.63 -0.13
CA GLY A 8 -17.08 4.94 0.52
C GLY A 8 -17.18 6.07 -0.50
N ASP A 9 -17.05 7.32 -0.08
CA ASP A 9 -17.05 8.52 -0.94
C ASP A 9 -15.78 8.65 -1.81
N THR A 10 -15.20 7.53 -2.24
CA THR A 10 -14.02 7.48 -3.11
C THR A 10 -14.40 6.96 -4.49
N ASP A 11 -13.77 7.46 -5.55
CA ASP A 11 -13.97 6.98 -6.94
C ASP A 11 -13.44 5.55 -7.19
N ASN A 12 -13.30 4.76 -6.13
CA ASN A 12 -12.73 3.41 -6.17
C ASN A 12 -13.84 2.35 -6.31
N TYR A 13 -13.92 1.71 -7.46
CA TYR A 13 -14.90 0.66 -7.80
C TYR A 13 -14.30 -0.76 -7.70
N SER A 14 -13.34 -0.98 -6.84
CA SER A 14 -12.57 -2.23 -6.74
C SER A 14 -13.21 -3.30 -5.84
N TRP A 15 -14.33 -3.00 -5.20
CA TRP A 15 -15.01 -3.91 -4.28
C TRP A 15 -16.24 -4.58 -4.88
N TYR A 16 -16.48 -5.83 -4.52
CA TYR A 16 -17.71 -6.56 -4.87
C TYR A 16 -18.50 -6.85 -3.61
N LYS A 17 -19.82 -6.62 -3.67
CA LYS A 17 -20.75 -6.93 -2.61
C LYS A 17 -21.62 -8.12 -3.02
N LEU A 18 -21.48 -9.23 -2.30
CA LEU A 18 -22.27 -10.45 -2.46
C LEU A 18 -23.08 -10.68 -1.18
N GLY A 19 -24.33 -10.27 -1.18
CA GLY A 19 -25.17 -10.33 0.01
C GLY A 19 -24.63 -9.43 1.14
N GLY A 20 -24.28 -10.02 2.29
CA GLY A 20 -23.68 -9.31 3.43
C GLY A 20 -22.15 -9.29 3.45
N PHE A 21 -21.50 -9.88 2.45
CA PHE A 21 -20.05 -10.00 2.37
C PHE A 21 -19.48 -9.11 1.28
N THR A 22 -18.44 -8.35 1.58
CA THR A 22 -17.68 -7.55 0.61
C THR A 22 -16.29 -8.14 0.46
N PHE A 23 -15.81 -8.29 -0.78
CA PHE A 23 -14.45 -8.74 -1.05
C PHE A 23 -13.85 -7.94 -2.22
N GLN A 24 -12.53 -7.85 -2.22
CA GLN A 24 -11.77 -7.19 -3.28
C GLN A 24 -11.13 -8.27 -4.17
N PRO A 25 -11.52 -8.39 -5.45
CA PRO A 25 -10.99 -9.41 -6.36
C PRO A 25 -9.47 -9.32 -6.55
N THR A 26 -8.89 -8.12 -6.44
CA THR A 26 -7.45 -7.88 -6.57
C THR A 26 -6.64 -8.59 -5.49
N GLU A 27 -7.21 -8.86 -4.31
CA GLU A 27 -6.55 -9.64 -3.25
C GLU A 27 -6.38 -11.12 -3.66
N LEU A 28 -7.39 -11.71 -4.29
CA LEU A 28 -7.30 -13.08 -4.84
C LEU A 28 -6.40 -13.11 -6.08
N ALA A 29 -6.54 -12.11 -6.96
CA ALA A 29 -5.73 -11.99 -8.16
C ALA A 29 -4.24 -11.83 -7.82
N LYS A 30 -3.89 -11.22 -6.67
CA LYS A 30 -2.52 -11.10 -6.18
C LYS A 30 -1.85 -12.45 -5.98
N ILE A 31 -2.56 -13.41 -5.37
CA ILE A 31 -2.07 -14.78 -5.17
C ILE A 31 -1.81 -15.45 -6.52
N SER A 32 -2.77 -15.36 -7.44
CA SER A 32 -2.64 -15.91 -8.79
C SER A 32 -1.49 -15.27 -9.56
N PHE A 33 -1.33 -13.94 -9.44
CA PHE A 33 -0.22 -13.21 -10.05
C PHE A 33 1.13 -13.71 -9.51
N ILE A 34 1.29 -13.84 -8.20
CA ILE A 34 2.55 -14.31 -7.59
C ILE A 34 2.91 -15.70 -8.13
N LEU A 35 1.95 -16.62 -8.18
CA LEU A 35 2.19 -17.98 -8.67
C LEU A 35 2.55 -18.01 -10.16
N THR A 36 1.77 -17.34 -10.99
CA THR A 36 2.01 -17.32 -12.45
C THR A 36 3.29 -16.57 -12.82
N PHE A 37 3.59 -15.50 -12.09
CA PHE A 37 4.81 -14.73 -12.30
C PHE A 37 6.06 -15.50 -11.83
N ALA A 38 5.97 -16.23 -10.71
CA ALA A 38 7.04 -17.12 -10.26
C ALA A 38 7.33 -18.22 -11.29
N MET A 39 6.29 -18.84 -11.86
CA MET A 39 6.46 -19.83 -12.94
C MET A 39 7.11 -19.20 -14.17
N HIS A 40 6.69 -18.01 -14.58
CA HIS A 40 7.28 -17.31 -15.71
C HIS A 40 8.76 -17.01 -15.47
N LEU A 41 9.10 -16.48 -14.30
CA LEU A 41 10.49 -16.20 -13.88
C LEU A 41 11.35 -17.47 -13.87
N ASN A 42 10.82 -18.58 -13.36
CA ASN A 42 11.53 -19.85 -13.35
C ASN A 42 11.84 -20.34 -14.77
N ASN A 43 10.90 -20.22 -15.70
CA ASN A 43 11.06 -20.63 -17.08
C ASN A 43 12.13 -19.83 -17.85
N VAL A 44 12.31 -18.55 -17.47
CA VAL A 44 13.26 -17.65 -18.15
C VAL A 44 14.51 -17.36 -17.32
N ARG A 45 14.70 -18.03 -16.17
CA ARG A 45 15.76 -17.72 -15.20
C ARG A 45 17.16 -17.59 -15.82
N SER A 46 17.52 -18.48 -16.73
CA SER A 46 18.82 -18.44 -17.41
C SER A 46 18.96 -17.29 -18.42
N ARG A 47 17.85 -16.72 -18.87
CA ARG A 47 17.78 -15.69 -19.92
C ARG A 47 17.06 -14.41 -19.43
N ILE A 48 16.88 -14.25 -18.13
CA ILE A 48 16.12 -13.14 -17.53
C ILE A 48 16.66 -11.76 -17.91
N ASN A 49 17.96 -11.68 -18.22
CA ASN A 49 18.64 -10.45 -18.62
C ASN A 49 18.61 -10.20 -20.15
N GLU A 50 17.99 -11.09 -20.93
CA GLU A 50 17.77 -10.85 -22.35
C GLU A 50 16.62 -9.84 -22.54
N PRO A 51 16.78 -8.80 -23.41
CA PRO A 51 15.76 -7.78 -23.56
C PRO A 51 14.38 -8.29 -23.96
N LYS A 52 14.33 -9.37 -24.76
CA LYS A 52 13.07 -10.00 -25.19
C LYS A 52 12.32 -10.65 -24.02
N GLU A 53 13.02 -11.37 -23.17
CA GLU A 53 12.42 -12.04 -22.01
C GLU A 53 12.05 -11.03 -20.94
N LEU A 54 12.88 -10.00 -20.74
CA LEU A 54 12.57 -8.88 -19.87
C LEU A 54 11.30 -8.13 -20.32
N ALA A 55 11.13 -7.88 -21.62
CA ALA A 55 9.92 -7.24 -22.14
C ALA A 55 8.66 -8.09 -21.87
N LYS A 56 8.73 -9.43 -21.98
CA LYS A 56 7.61 -10.32 -21.64
C LYS A 56 7.29 -10.30 -20.14
N LEU A 57 8.32 -10.29 -19.29
CA LEU A 57 8.15 -10.17 -17.83
C LEU A 57 7.52 -8.83 -17.46
N LEU A 58 7.99 -7.73 -18.07
CA LEU A 58 7.41 -6.41 -17.85
C LEU A 58 5.95 -6.37 -18.33
N LEU A 59 5.62 -6.97 -19.47
CA LEU A 59 4.24 -7.06 -19.94
C LEU A 59 3.35 -7.84 -18.95
N HIS A 60 3.85 -8.98 -18.43
CA HIS A 60 3.12 -9.78 -17.43
C HIS A 60 2.89 -9.00 -16.13
N LEU A 61 3.84 -8.14 -15.72
CA LEU A 61 3.74 -7.29 -14.53
C LEU A 61 2.84 -6.08 -14.77
N LEU A 62 3.02 -5.38 -15.89
CA LEU A 62 2.34 -4.09 -16.14
C LEU A 62 0.87 -4.24 -16.50
N VAL A 63 0.46 -5.36 -17.11
CA VAL A 63 -0.97 -5.60 -17.46
C VAL A 63 -1.87 -5.57 -16.23
N PRO A 64 -1.63 -6.36 -15.15
CA PRO A 64 -2.46 -6.27 -13.96
C PRO A 64 -2.35 -4.92 -13.27
N ILE A 65 -1.16 -4.30 -13.22
CA ILE A 65 -0.98 -2.96 -12.66
C ILE A 65 -1.85 -1.94 -13.38
N ALA A 66 -1.85 -1.94 -14.71
CA ALA A 66 -2.65 -1.01 -15.51
C ALA A 66 -4.17 -1.22 -15.28
N ILE A 67 -4.62 -2.47 -15.20
CA ILE A 67 -6.02 -2.78 -14.93
C ILE A 67 -6.44 -2.25 -13.54
N ILE A 68 -5.61 -2.46 -12.52
CA ILE A 68 -5.88 -2.02 -11.15
C ILE A 68 -5.86 -0.50 -11.04
N HIS A 69 -4.91 0.17 -11.72
CA HIS A 69 -4.84 1.63 -11.80
C HIS A 69 -6.11 2.24 -12.42
N VAL A 70 -6.59 1.66 -13.52
CA VAL A 70 -7.84 2.12 -14.18
C VAL A 70 -9.06 1.95 -13.28
N GLN A 71 -9.02 1.03 -12.31
CA GLN A 71 -10.07 0.86 -11.29
C GLN A 71 -9.99 1.90 -10.16
N GLY A 72 -8.98 2.78 -10.16
CA GLY A 72 -8.76 3.80 -9.13
C GLY A 72 -8.05 3.29 -7.87
N ASP A 73 -7.47 2.08 -7.89
CA ASP A 73 -6.76 1.50 -6.75
C ASP A 73 -5.24 1.59 -6.91
N ASP A 74 -4.73 2.80 -6.85
CA ASP A 74 -3.30 3.07 -6.98
C ASP A 74 -2.46 2.39 -5.90
N GLY A 75 -3.01 2.25 -4.70
CA GLY A 75 -2.33 1.59 -3.59
C GLY A 75 -2.02 0.12 -3.90
N THR A 76 -3.02 -0.63 -4.35
CA THR A 76 -2.84 -2.02 -4.77
C THR A 76 -1.95 -2.14 -6.00
N ALA A 77 -2.05 -1.22 -6.96
CA ALA A 77 -1.18 -1.18 -8.15
C ALA A 77 0.31 -1.07 -7.77
N ILE A 78 0.64 -0.19 -6.82
CA ILE A 78 2.01 -0.04 -6.29
C ILE A 78 2.49 -1.34 -5.61
N ILE A 79 1.64 -1.99 -4.83
CA ILE A 79 1.98 -3.27 -4.17
C ILE A 79 2.33 -4.35 -5.20
N TYR A 80 1.56 -4.48 -6.30
CA TYR A 80 1.90 -5.40 -7.40
C TYR A 80 3.25 -5.06 -8.03
N GLY A 81 3.54 -3.79 -8.22
CA GLY A 81 4.83 -3.32 -8.72
C GLY A 81 5.98 -3.73 -7.82
N ILE A 82 5.85 -3.51 -6.50
CA ILE A 82 6.87 -3.88 -5.51
C ILE A 82 7.08 -5.40 -5.50
N ILE A 83 6.00 -6.20 -5.44
CA ILE A 83 6.06 -7.66 -5.47
C ILE A 83 6.80 -8.13 -6.73
N GLY A 84 6.41 -7.66 -7.92
CA GLY A 84 7.04 -8.05 -9.18
C GLY A 84 8.52 -7.68 -9.25
N CYS A 85 8.89 -6.47 -8.81
CA CYS A 85 10.30 -6.04 -8.74
C CYS A 85 11.12 -6.92 -7.79
N CYS A 86 10.60 -7.21 -6.60
CA CYS A 86 11.27 -8.09 -5.64
C CYS A 86 11.44 -9.50 -6.19
N MET A 87 10.43 -10.04 -6.88
CA MET A 87 10.51 -11.36 -7.50
C MET A 87 11.51 -11.41 -8.65
N MET A 88 11.55 -10.41 -9.52
CA MET A 88 12.55 -10.30 -10.60
C MET A 88 13.97 -10.19 -10.03
N PHE A 89 14.13 -9.40 -8.97
CA PHE A 89 15.42 -9.29 -8.26
C PHE A 89 15.87 -10.65 -7.70
N ALA A 90 14.98 -11.35 -7.00
CA ALA A 90 15.25 -12.67 -6.44
C ALA A 90 15.55 -13.73 -7.53
N ALA A 91 14.97 -13.57 -8.73
CA ALA A 91 15.24 -14.43 -9.87
C ALA A 91 16.57 -14.15 -10.57
N GLY A 92 17.31 -13.10 -10.19
CA GLY A 92 18.63 -12.77 -10.71
C GLY A 92 18.64 -11.69 -11.80
N LEU A 93 17.65 -10.81 -11.81
CA LEU A 93 17.67 -9.65 -12.70
C LEU A 93 18.88 -8.76 -12.39
N SER A 94 19.59 -8.36 -13.43
CA SER A 94 20.79 -7.52 -13.31
C SER A 94 20.46 -6.15 -12.69
N TRP A 95 21.30 -5.71 -11.76
CA TRP A 95 21.22 -4.39 -11.14
C TRP A 95 21.12 -3.24 -12.14
N LYS A 96 21.68 -3.39 -13.34
CA LYS A 96 21.60 -2.38 -14.40
C LYS A 96 20.15 -2.06 -14.78
N TYR A 97 19.30 -3.07 -14.91
CA TYR A 97 17.87 -2.89 -15.23
C TYR A 97 17.10 -2.30 -14.05
N ILE A 98 17.46 -2.70 -12.83
CA ILE A 98 16.85 -2.16 -11.61
C ILE A 98 17.15 -0.66 -11.49
N PHE A 99 18.41 -0.27 -11.60
CA PHE A 99 18.78 1.15 -11.58
C PHE A 99 18.19 1.93 -12.75
N ALA A 100 18.13 1.35 -13.95
CA ALA A 100 17.49 1.98 -15.09
C ALA A 100 15.98 2.19 -14.85
N ALA A 101 15.29 1.22 -14.23
CA ALA A 101 13.88 1.35 -13.88
C ALA A 101 13.64 2.45 -12.84
N PHE A 102 14.46 2.51 -11.78
CA PHE A 102 14.38 3.59 -10.79
C PHE A 102 14.69 4.96 -11.40
N ALA A 103 15.71 5.05 -12.25
CA ALA A 103 16.05 6.30 -12.95
C ALA A 103 14.91 6.74 -13.88
N ALA A 104 14.32 5.81 -14.65
CA ALA A 104 13.18 6.11 -15.51
C ALA A 104 11.94 6.54 -14.73
N ALA A 105 11.65 5.86 -13.61
CA ALA A 105 10.55 6.24 -12.72
C ALA A 105 10.78 7.63 -12.10
N GLY A 106 11.98 7.90 -11.60
CA GLY A 106 12.36 9.22 -11.08
C GLY A 106 12.26 10.32 -12.13
N ALA A 107 12.73 10.06 -13.35
CA ALA A 107 12.60 10.99 -14.47
C ALA A 107 11.13 11.24 -14.84
N ALA A 108 10.29 10.17 -14.88
CA ALA A 108 8.87 10.30 -15.15
C ALA A 108 8.16 11.14 -14.08
N VAL A 109 8.48 10.93 -12.81
CA VAL A 109 7.96 11.76 -11.70
C VAL A 109 8.42 13.21 -11.84
N ALA A 110 9.70 13.44 -12.12
CA ALA A 110 10.22 14.81 -12.30
C ALA A 110 9.55 15.54 -13.48
N VAL A 111 9.36 14.84 -14.61
CA VAL A 111 8.63 15.37 -15.77
C VAL A 111 7.17 15.65 -15.42
N ALA A 112 6.51 14.71 -14.72
CA ALA A 112 5.13 14.90 -14.29
C ALA A 112 5.00 16.14 -13.39
N PHE A 113 5.90 16.33 -12.43
CA PHE A 113 5.93 17.54 -11.60
C PHE A 113 6.20 18.80 -12.41
N ALA A 114 7.13 18.77 -13.37
CA ALA A 114 7.48 19.94 -14.17
C ALA A 114 6.31 20.42 -15.05
N PHE A 115 5.53 19.50 -15.63
CA PHE A 115 4.46 19.83 -16.57
C PHE A 115 3.06 19.83 -15.96
N PHE A 116 2.84 19.13 -14.85
CA PHE A 116 1.52 18.93 -14.25
C PHE A 116 1.47 19.31 -12.77
N SER A 117 2.41 20.13 -12.28
CA SER A 117 2.48 20.54 -10.86
C SER A 117 1.16 21.10 -10.34
N ASP A 118 0.45 21.91 -11.14
CA ASP A 118 -0.85 22.48 -10.77
C ASP A 118 -1.96 21.44 -10.56
N LYS A 119 -1.86 20.30 -11.24
CA LYS A 119 -2.86 19.21 -11.09
C LYS A 119 -2.44 18.21 -10.01
N ILE A 120 -1.15 17.87 -9.96
CA ILE A 120 -0.58 16.93 -8.98
C ILE A 120 -0.62 17.53 -7.58
N GLY A 121 -0.21 18.80 -7.45
CA GLY A 121 -0.19 19.54 -6.18
C GLY A 121 -1.58 19.83 -5.58
N LYS A 122 -2.66 19.60 -6.33
CA LYS A 122 -4.05 19.77 -5.88
C LYS A 122 -4.81 18.43 -5.76
N GLY A 123 -4.13 17.31 -5.98
CA GLY A 123 -4.73 15.99 -5.90
C GLY A 123 -4.87 15.49 -4.44
N TYR A 124 -5.96 14.75 -4.16
CA TYR A 124 -6.20 14.14 -2.85
C TYR A 124 -5.03 13.29 -2.35
N GLN A 125 -4.35 12.55 -3.24
CA GLN A 125 -3.18 11.74 -2.91
C GLN A 125 -1.99 12.59 -2.44
N TRP A 126 -1.80 13.76 -3.06
CA TRP A 126 -0.75 14.70 -2.66
C TRP A 126 -0.98 15.24 -1.25
N TYR A 127 -2.23 15.59 -0.92
CA TYR A 127 -2.57 16.05 0.43
C TYR A 127 -2.36 14.97 1.49
N ARG A 128 -2.54 13.69 1.16
CA ARG A 128 -2.21 12.59 2.08
C ARG A 128 -0.71 12.49 2.36
N ILE A 129 0.14 12.71 1.36
CA ILE A 129 1.60 12.76 1.56
C ILE A 129 1.97 13.97 2.43
N LEU A 130 1.41 15.13 2.14
CA LEU A 130 1.62 16.32 2.96
C LEU A 130 1.15 16.15 4.39
N ALA A 131 0.04 15.47 4.62
CA ALA A 131 -0.47 15.19 5.96
C ALA A 131 0.51 14.40 6.84
N VAL A 132 1.37 13.58 6.22
CA VAL A 132 2.45 12.87 6.93
C VAL A 132 3.66 13.77 7.16
N LEU A 133 4.01 14.62 6.19
CA LEU A 133 5.23 15.44 6.23
C LEU A 133 5.04 16.76 6.98
N ASP A 134 3.86 17.35 6.91
CA ASP A 134 3.49 18.65 7.50
C ASP A 134 2.06 18.61 8.05
N PRO A 135 1.79 17.83 9.12
CA PRO A 135 0.45 17.64 9.66
C PRO A 135 -0.18 18.95 10.17
N GLU A 136 0.63 19.92 10.56
CA GLU A 136 0.19 21.23 11.03
C GLU A 136 -0.06 22.24 9.89
N ASN A 137 0.21 21.83 8.63
CA ASN A 137 0.11 22.69 7.45
C ASN A 137 0.86 24.02 7.58
N THR A 138 2.07 23.94 8.12
CA THR A 138 2.92 25.11 8.32
C THR A 138 3.34 25.75 7.00
N THR A 139 3.40 24.95 5.93
CA THR A 139 3.70 25.41 4.56
C THR A 139 2.53 26.10 3.87
N GLY A 140 1.31 25.99 4.41
CA GLY A 140 0.11 26.59 3.82
C GLY A 140 -0.35 25.95 2.49
N TRP A 141 0.08 24.74 2.20
CA TRP A 141 -0.23 24.05 0.93
C TRP A 141 -1.58 23.35 0.91
N ALA A 142 -2.25 23.27 2.06
CA ALA A 142 -3.59 22.70 2.14
C ALA A 142 -4.61 23.58 1.40
N PRO A 143 -5.59 22.99 0.70
CA PRO A 143 -6.55 23.72 -0.12
C PRO A 143 -7.53 24.56 0.72
N SER A 144 -7.93 24.05 1.86
CA SER A 144 -8.76 24.72 2.86
C SER A 144 -8.64 24.02 4.21
N GLU A 145 -8.92 24.75 5.29
CA GLU A 145 -8.85 24.19 6.64
C GLU A 145 -9.82 23.00 6.85
N THR A 146 -10.99 23.06 6.25
CA THR A 146 -12.01 22.00 6.35
C THR A 146 -11.55 20.72 5.66
N VAL A 147 -11.03 20.83 4.43
CA VAL A 147 -10.53 19.67 3.68
C VAL A 147 -9.31 19.08 4.39
N TRP A 148 -8.41 19.93 4.88
CA TRP A 148 -7.23 19.48 5.62
C TRP A 148 -7.60 18.72 6.88
N LYS A 149 -8.50 19.27 7.71
CA LYS A 149 -9.01 18.59 8.92
C LYS A 149 -9.62 17.23 8.61
N ASN A 150 -10.33 17.06 7.51
CA ASN A 150 -10.89 15.78 7.12
C ASN A 150 -9.81 14.75 6.74
N ILE A 151 -8.74 15.21 6.07
CA ILE A 151 -7.63 14.34 5.65
C ILE A 151 -6.83 13.84 6.86
N ILE A 152 -6.49 14.73 7.79
CA ILE A 152 -5.67 14.39 8.96
C ILE A 152 -6.49 13.76 10.10
N TYR A 153 -7.82 13.86 10.06
CA TYR A 153 -8.70 13.43 11.15
C TYR A 153 -8.48 11.98 11.57
N GLN A 154 -8.42 11.07 10.60
CA GLN A 154 -8.21 9.65 10.88
C GLN A 154 -6.83 9.38 11.49
N GLN A 155 -5.78 10.02 10.96
CA GLN A 155 -4.43 9.92 11.49
C GLN A 155 -4.34 10.43 12.93
N GLN A 156 -4.83 11.65 13.19
CA GLN A 156 -4.83 12.24 14.53
C GLN A 156 -5.59 11.38 15.53
N ARG A 157 -6.76 10.84 15.13
CA ARG A 157 -7.52 9.92 15.97
C ARG A 157 -6.79 8.62 16.23
N GLY A 158 -6.08 8.10 15.23
CA GLY A 158 -5.23 6.91 15.36
C GLY A 158 -4.07 7.15 16.32
N GLU A 159 -3.39 8.29 16.23
CA GLU A 159 -2.30 8.67 17.12
C GLU A 159 -2.76 8.86 18.57
N ILE A 160 -3.88 9.56 18.78
CA ILE A 160 -4.48 9.73 20.10
C ILE A 160 -4.85 8.37 20.71
N ALA A 161 -5.48 7.49 19.91
CA ALA A 161 -5.84 6.15 20.37
C ALA A 161 -4.61 5.35 20.77
N LEU A 162 -3.57 5.34 19.93
CA LEU A 162 -2.30 4.66 20.19
C LEU A 162 -1.64 5.19 21.47
N GLY A 163 -1.52 6.52 21.60
CA GLY A 163 -0.89 7.17 22.74
C GLY A 163 -1.66 7.00 24.05
N SER A 164 -3.00 6.96 23.99
CA SER A 164 -3.86 6.81 25.16
C SER A 164 -3.74 5.46 25.88
N GLY A 165 -3.26 4.42 25.17
CA GLY A 165 -3.04 3.10 25.76
C GLY A 165 -1.83 3.00 26.68
N GLY A 166 -0.88 3.92 26.60
CA GLY A 166 0.36 3.86 27.38
C GLY A 166 1.14 2.54 27.15
N ILE A 167 1.77 2.04 28.21
CA ILE A 167 2.62 0.83 28.10
C ILE A 167 1.79 -0.45 28.01
N PHE A 168 0.75 -0.62 28.84
CA PHE A 168 -0.02 -1.87 28.99
C PHE A 168 -1.43 -1.82 28.44
N GLY A 169 -1.86 -0.67 27.90
CA GLY A 169 -3.20 -0.48 27.35
C GLY A 169 -4.29 -0.20 28.38
N ASN A 170 -5.46 0.19 27.87
CA ASN A 170 -6.64 0.43 28.70
C ASN A 170 -7.42 -0.86 29.05
N GLY A 171 -7.06 -1.98 28.41
CA GLY A 171 -7.76 -3.27 28.57
C GLY A 171 -8.96 -3.44 27.65
N LEU A 172 -9.23 -4.70 27.29
CA LEU A 172 -10.25 -5.08 26.28
C LEU A 172 -11.69 -4.74 26.70
N PHE A 173 -11.96 -4.64 28.00
CA PHE A 173 -13.31 -4.46 28.55
C PHE A 173 -13.46 -3.20 29.39
N SER A 174 -12.51 -2.26 29.27
CA SER A 174 -12.50 -1.03 30.09
C SER A 174 -13.60 -0.03 29.71
N GLY A 175 -14.18 -0.14 28.53
CA GLY A 175 -15.09 0.85 27.96
C GLY A 175 -14.44 2.20 27.61
N ARG A 176 -13.11 2.33 27.78
CA ARG A 176 -12.33 3.55 27.51
C ARG A 176 -11.66 3.46 26.16
N TYR A 177 -12.47 3.48 25.09
CA TYR A 177 -11.93 3.42 23.74
C TYR A 177 -12.03 4.77 23.05
N TYR A 178 -10.94 5.19 22.42
CA TYR A 178 -11.01 6.27 21.46
C TYR A 178 -11.60 5.75 20.15
N SER A 179 -12.68 6.39 19.71
CA SER A 179 -13.29 6.07 18.40
C SER A 179 -12.36 6.51 17.29
N VAL A 180 -11.84 5.55 16.53
CA VAL A 180 -11.05 5.77 15.32
C VAL A 180 -11.86 5.25 14.16
N PRO A 181 -12.13 6.08 13.13
CA PRO A 181 -12.79 5.60 11.92
C PRO A 181 -11.97 4.47 11.29
N ASN A 182 -12.65 3.42 10.82
CA ASN A 182 -12.01 2.23 10.21
C ASN A 182 -10.96 1.53 11.11
N ALA A 183 -11.13 1.57 12.42
CA ALA A 183 -10.21 0.96 13.40
C ALA A 183 -9.98 -0.54 13.16
N HIS A 184 -10.97 -1.24 12.58
CA HIS A 184 -10.90 -2.68 12.28
C HIS A 184 -10.17 -3.02 10.97
N ASN A 185 -9.81 -2.02 10.18
CA ASN A 185 -9.09 -2.16 8.92
C ASN A 185 -7.73 -1.43 8.99
N ASP A 186 -7.69 -0.21 8.47
CA ASP A 186 -6.46 0.55 8.26
C ASP A 186 -5.79 1.01 9.56
N PHE A 187 -6.57 1.16 10.63
CA PHE A 187 -6.10 1.64 11.93
C PHE A 187 -6.12 0.56 13.03
N ILE A 188 -6.05 -0.72 12.65
CA ILE A 188 -6.06 -1.84 13.62
C ILE A 188 -4.93 -1.72 14.65
N LEU A 189 -3.74 -1.26 14.24
CA LEU A 189 -2.61 -1.08 15.15
C LEU A 189 -2.89 0.00 16.19
N SER A 190 -3.59 1.08 15.84
CA SER A 190 -4.01 2.11 16.78
C SER A 190 -5.01 1.57 17.80
N TRP A 191 -5.92 0.70 17.36
CA TRP A 191 -6.84 0.01 18.27
C TRP A 191 -6.11 -0.94 19.23
N ILE A 192 -5.17 -1.74 18.71
CA ILE A 192 -4.33 -2.63 19.53
C ILE A 192 -3.55 -1.82 20.56
N GLY A 193 -2.97 -0.68 20.14
CA GLY A 193 -2.24 0.21 21.04
C GLY A 193 -3.13 0.80 22.12
N ASN A 194 -4.37 1.17 21.81
CA ASN A 194 -5.32 1.65 22.81
C ASN A 194 -5.67 0.56 23.83
N VAL A 195 -5.90 -0.67 23.38
CA VAL A 195 -6.37 -1.80 24.22
C VAL A 195 -5.24 -2.49 24.96
N ALA A 196 -4.12 -2.80 24.29
CA ALA A 196 -3.02 -3.60 24.80
C ALA A 196 -1.71 -2.79 24.99
N GLY A 197 -1.75 -1.51 24.69
CA GLY A 197 -0.63 -0.60 24.87
C GLY A 197 0.56 -0.86 23.95
N PHE A 198 1.67 -0.23 24.28
CA PHE A 198 2.93 -0.39 23.54
C PHE A 198 3.40 -1.85 23.49
N VAL A 199 3.25 -2.58 24.60
CA VAL A 199 3.63 -4.01 24.68
C VAL A 199 2.82 -4.83 23.68
N GLY A 200 1.50 -4.62 23.59
CA GLY A 200 0.64 -5.31 22.62
C GLY A 200 1.06 -5.04 21.17
N CYS A 201 1.38 -3.79 20.84
CA CYS A 201 1.92 -3.44 19.52
C CYS A 201 3.24 -4.14 19.22
N CYS A 202 4.17 -4.16 20.19
CA CYS A 202 5.46 -4.85 20.03
C CYS A 202 5.28 -6.36 19.80
N VAL A 203 4.36 -7.00 20.52
CA VAL A 203 4.07 -8.43 20.32
C VAL A 203 3.54 -8.69 18.92
N VAL A 204 2.55 -7.92 18.46
CA VAL A 204 1.98 -8.10 17.11
C VAL A 204 3.03 -7.86 16.03
N LEU A 205 3.78 -6.77 16.11
CA LEU A 205 4.86 -6.47 15.15
C LEU A 205 5.97 -7.52 15.21
N GLY A 206 6.31 -8.01 16.39
CA GLY A 206 7.30 -9.08 16.59
C GLY A 206 6.87 -10.40 15.94
N VAL A 207 5.60 -10.78 16.07
CA VAL A 207 5.04 -11.96 15.40
C VAL A 207 5.05 -11.81 13.88
N LEU A 208 4.64 -10.65 13.37
CA LEU A 208 4.68 -10.37 11.93
C LEU A 208 6.11 -10.42 11.39
N LEU A 209 7.06 -9.82 12.10
CA LEU A 209 8.48 -9.87 11.74
C LEU A 209 9.02 -11.32 11.75
N ALA A 210 8.66 -12.11 12.76
CA ALA A 210 9.05 -13.52 12.84
C ALA A 210 8.48 -14.34 11.67
N LEU A 211 7.24 -14.08 11.26
CA LEU A 211 6.64 -14.69 10.08
C LEU A 211 7.41 -14.34 8.80
N VAL A 212 7.76 -13.07 8.62
CA VAL A 212 8.56 -12.61 7.47
C VAL A 212 9.91 -13.31 7.45
N ILE A 213 10.65 -13.31 8.56
CA ILE A 213 11.96 -13.96 8.68
C ILE A 213 11.85 -15.47 8.37
N LYS A 214 10.83 -16.14 8.93
CA LYS A 214 10.59 -17.56 8.67
C LYS A 214 10.32 -17.85 7.20
N THR A 215 9.52 -17.01 6.55
CA THR A 215 9.20 -17.13 5.12
C THR A 215 10.47 -17.00 4.27
N PHE A 216 11.31 -16.01 4.54
CA PHE A 216 12.59 -15.83 3.86
C PHE A 216 13.54 -17.02 4.10
N ALA A 217 13.67 -17.48 5.35
CA ALA A 217 14.52 -18.61 5.68
C ALA A 217 14.05 -19.92 5.02
N THR A 218 12.74 -20.07 4.80
CA THR A 218 12.19 -21.24 4.10
C THR A 218 12.42 -21.14 2.59
N GLY A 219 12.25 -19.95 2.01
CA GLY A 219 12.46 -19.73 0.57
C GLY A 219 13.93 -19.77 0.14
N ALA A 220 14.87 -19.58 1.07
CA ALA A 220 16.31 -19.62 0.81
C ALA A 220 16.91 -21.07 0.84
N ARG A 221 16.13 -22.07 1.24
CA ARG A 221 16.49 -23.49 1.23
C ARG A 221 16.12 -24.12 -0.10
#